data_8d9770c7b7d09b59134a9ab53d2a4ad7
#
_entry.id   8d9770c7b7d09b59134a9ab53d2a4ad7
#
_cell.length_a   1.000
_cell.length_b   1.000
_cell.length_c   1.000
_cell.angle_alpha   90.00
_cell.angle_beta   90.00
_cell.angle_gamma   90.00
#
_symmetry.space_group_name_H-M   'P 1'
#
loop_
_entity.id
_entity.type
_entity.pdbx_description
1 polymer ?
#
loop_
_entity_poly.entity_id
_entity_poly.type
_entity_poly.pdbx_seq_one_letter_code
_entity_poly.pdbx_strand_id
1 'polypeptide(L)'
;MKVNVLDITNTISQTELDAGRLPDVFEISISNGKKVELPAAFETELRNDLIKLAVASSRANRRQAYGSRPHVGKRAPMAGMKHSVEWWGKGRGVSRIMRRTGQSRGAQNPHTKGGRRAHGPKVEKNWGRKLNLKERRLARDSALSATTNVETVSARGHRFSEDIAALPIVLGNYAEVRDGKTEEFSIESFNHGSATRKVLAIFNEIGIGADLMRARDGRNIRAGKATMRGRVHKTPKSVLLVVKEKSGLAQAARNLSLIHI
;
A
#
# COMPACT_ATOMS: atom_id res chain seq x y z
N MET A 1 2.77 21.97 -16.63
CA MET A 1 1.80 21.09 -17.34
C MET A 1 0.38 21.57 -17.09
N LYS A 2 -0.45 21.71 -18.15
CA LYS A 2 -1.86 22.11 -18.02
C LYS A 2 -2.75 20.90 -18.30
N VAL A 3 -3.70 20.63 -17.42
CA VAL A 3 -4.63 19.51 -17.54
C VAL A 3 -6.06 20.02 -17.48
N ASN A 4 -6.95 19.40 -18.26
CA ASN A 4 -8.37 19.70 -18.20
C ASN A 4 -8.98 19.17 -16.90
N VAL A 5 -9.81 19.99 -16.28
CA VAL A 5 -10.65 19.54 -15.17
C VAL A 5 -11.87 18.85 -15.78
N LEU A 6 -12.21 17.68 -15.29
CA LEU A 6 -13.40 16.95 -15.73
C LEU A 6 -14.57 17.30 -14.82
N ASP A 7 -15.58 17.94 -15.36
CA ASP A 7 -16.84 18.21 -14.68
C ASP A 7 -17.81 17.05 -14.94
N ILE A 8 -18.49 16.59 -13.90
CA ILE A 8 -19.28 15.37 -13.90
C ILE A 8 -20.73 15.73 -13.67
N THR A 9 -21.62 15.29 -14.56
CA THR A 9 -23.06 15.44 -14.43
C THR A 9 -23.72 14.07 -14.37
N ASN A 10 -24.54 13.85 -13.36
CA ASN A 10 -25.32 12.64 -13.18
C ASN A 10 -26.81 12.97 -13.39
N THR A 11 -27.43 12.35 -14.38
CA THR A 11 -28.85 12.52 -14.67
C THR A 11 -29.64 11.38 -14.04
N ILE A 12 -30.59 11.70 -13.17
CA ILE A 12 -31.45 10.73 -12.50
C ILE A 12 -32.86 10.84 -13.09
N SER A 13 -33.37 9.75 -13.67
CA SER A 13 -34.71 9.73 -14.26
C SER A 13 -35.81 9.72 -13.20
N GLN A 14 -36.93 10.44 -13.45
CA GLN A 14 -38.09 10.51 -12.56
C GLN A 14 -38.72 9.15 -12.28
N THR A 15 -38.76 8.26 -13.25
CA THR A 15 -39.35 6.92 -13.13
C THR A 15 -38.69 6.05 -12.07
N GLU A 16 -37.43 6.29 -11.75
CA GLU A 16 -36.69 5.55 -10.73
C GLU A 16 -36.87 6.14 -9.33
N LEU A 17 -37.10 7.45 -9.24
CA LEU A 17 -37.41 8.12 -7.97
C LEU A 17 -38.80 7.75 -7.44
N ASP A 18 -39.79 7.69 -8.34
CA ASP A 18 -41.18 7.33 -7.99
C ASP A 18 -41.31 5.87 -7.51
N ALA A 19 -40.43 4.99 -7.96
CA ALA A 19 -40.39 3.60 -7.51
C ALA A 19 -39.77 3.41 -6.11
N GLY A 20 -39.27 4.47 -5.47
CA GLY A 20 -38.59 4.38 -4.17
C GLY A 20 -37.32 3.53 -4.19
N ARG A 21 -36.83 3.17 -5.38
CA ARG A 21 -35.62 2.40 -5.64
C ARG A 21 -34.51 3.34 -6.08
N LEU A 22 -33.32 3.14 -5.52
CA LEU A 22 -32.13 3.78 -6.06
C LEU A 22 -31.87 3.22 -7.46
N PRO A 23 -31.51 4.08 -8.46
CA PRO A 23 -31.26 3.64 -9.80
C PRO A 23 -30.18 2.56 -9.84
N ASP A 24 -30.44 1.50 -10.57
CA ASP A 24 -29.47 0.42 -10.76
C ASP A 24 -28.34 0.86 -11.72
N VAL A 25 -28.61 1.81 -12.60
CA VAL A 25 -27.67 2.40 -13.54
C VAL A 25 -27.68 3.92 -13.38
N PHE A 26 -26.51 4.53 -13.25
CA PHE A 26 -26.34 5.98 -13.22
C PHE A 26 -25.94 6.47 -14.62
N GLU A 27 -26.66 7.42 -15.18
CA GLU A 27 -26.30 8.10 -16.41
C GLU A 27 -25.34 9.24 -16.10
N ILE A 28 -24.05 8.98 -16.26
CA ILE A 28 -22.99 9.93 -15.98
C ILE A 28 -22.46 10.47 -17.31
N SER A 29 -22.46 11.77 -17.45
CA SER A 29 -21.79 12.48 -18.54
C SER A 29 -20.59 13.26 -18.00
N ILE A 30 -19.50 13.25 -18.77
CA ILE A 30 -18.27 13.94 -18.43
C ILE A 30 -18.03 15.03 -19.45
N SER A 31 -17.83 16.25 -18.97
CA SER A 31 -17.48 17.39 -19.79
C SER A 31 -16.11 17.95 -19.42
N ASN A 32 -15.41 18.52 -20.41
CA ASN A 32 -14.15 19.20 -20.17
C ASN A 32 -14.42 20.61 -19.62
N GLY A 33 -14.09 20.81 -18.37
CA GLY A 33 -14.16 22.10 -17.70
C GLY A 33 -12.91 22.97 -17.90
N LYS A 34 -12.59 23.78 -16.90
CA LYS A 34 -11.46 24.72 -16.93
C LYS A 34 -10.12 23.99 -16.96
N LYS A 35 -9.13 24.57 -17.63
CA LYS A 35 -7.74 24.08 -17.58
C LYS A 35 -7.07 24.56 -16.29
N VAL A 36 -6.49 23.64 -15.56
CA VAL A 36 -5.73 23.91 -14.32
C VAL A 36 -4.25 23.63 -14.56
N GLU A 37 -3.41 24.49 -14.05
CA GLU A 37 -1.96 24.32 -14.07
C GLU A 37 -1.50 23.49 -12.89
N LEU A 38 -0.86 22.35 -13.17
CA LEU A 38 -0.34 21.45 -12.15
C LEU A 38 0.95 22.02 -11.54
N PRO A 39 1.21 21.71 -10.24
CA PRO A 39 2.47 22.07 -9.60
C PRO A 39 3.70 21.55 -10.33
N ALA A 40 4.82 22.26 -10.24
CA ALA A 40 6.10 21.89 -10.86
C ALA A 40 6.61 20.48 -10.48
N ALA A 41 6.12 19.91 -9.38
CA ALA A 41 6.44 18.55 -8.97
C ALA A 41 6.05 17.47 -10.01
N PHE A 42 5.09 17.75 -10.88
CA PHE A 42 4.68 16.83 -11.94
C PHE A 42 5.56 16.89 -13.20
N GLU A 43 6.45 17.87 -13.28
CA GLU A 43 7.39 18.06 -14.41
C GLU A 43 8.83 17.68 -14.06
N THR A 44 9.07 17.16 -12.86
CA THR A 44 10.41 16.80 -12.40
C THR A 44 10.93 15.55 -13.11
N GLU A 45 12.25 15.45 -13.26
CA GLU A 45 12.92 14.29 -13.85
C GLU A 45 12.67 13.01 -13.04
N LEU A 46 12.51 11.89 -13.75
CA LEU A 46 12.29 10.59 -13.12
C LEU A 46 13.58 10.00 -12.54
N ARG A 47 13.73 10.04 -11.21
CA ARG A 47 14.85 9.55 -10.43
C ARG A 47 14.50 8.24 -9.69
N ASN A 48 14.60 7.12 -10.40
CA ASN A 48 14.31 5.79 -9.86
C ASN A 48 15.20 5.38 -8.67
N ASP A 49 16.45 5.88 -8.64
CA ASP A 49 17.39 5.66 -7.55
C ASP A 49 16.86 6.22 -6.22
N LEU A 50 16.42 7.49 -6.22
CA LEU A 50 15.87 8.15 -5.04
C LEU A 50 14.55 7.53 -4.59
N ILE A 51 13.68 7.16 -5.53
CA ILE A 51 12.42 6.47 -5.23
C ILE A 51 12.70 5.13 -4.52
N LYS A 52 13.67 4.35 -5.02
CA LYS A 52 14.07 3.07 -4.38
C LYS A 52 14.57 3.27 -2.96
N LEU A 53 15.41 4.28 -2.73
CA LEU A 53 15.92 4.62 -1.40
C LEU A 53 14.80 5.05 -0.45
N ALA A 54 13.88 5.90 -0.91
CA ALA A 54 12.74 6.36 -0.13
C ALA A 54 11.80 5.21 0.25
N VAL A 55 11.50 4.30 -0.68
CA VAL A 55 10.70 3.10 -0.42
C VAL A 55 11.40 2.17 0.56
N ALA A 56 12.72 1.96 0.42
CA ALA A 56 13.49 1.12 1.33
C ALA A 56 13.50 1.70 2.75
N SER A 57 13.66 3.03 2.89
CA SER A 57 13.56 3.75 4.16
C SER A 57 12.16 3.59 4.79
N SER A 58 11.10 3.84 4.04
CA SER A 58 9.71 3.70 4.50
C SER A 58 9.41 2.26 4.96
N ARG A 59 9.87 1.25 4.22
CA ARG A 59 9.71 -0.16 4.60
C ARG A 59 10.49 -0.51 5.87
N ALA A 60 11.70 0.03 6.04
CA ALA A 60 12.51 -0.18 7.23
C ALA A 60 11.84 0.41 8.47
N ASN A 61 11.26 1.62 8.35
CA ASN A 61 10.59 2.32 9.46
C ASN A 61 9.30 1.62 9.93
N ARG A 62 8.65 0.84 9.06
CA ARG A 62 7.45 0.06 9.40
C ARG A 62 7.75 -1.35 9.92
N ARG A 63 9.03 -1.73 10.00
CA ARG A 63 9.41 -3.09 10.41
C ARG A 63 9.18 -3.26 11.91
N GLN A 64 8.44 -4.31 12.29
CA GLN A 64 8.35 -4.73 13.69
C GLN A 64 9.70 -5.24 14.17
N ALA A 65 10.18 -4.69 15.26
CA ALA A 65 11.41 -5.16 15.90
C ALA A 65 11.28 -6.62 16.31
N TYR A 66 12.34 -7.40 16.11
CA TYR A 66 12.38 -8.79 16.53
C TYR A 66 13.76 -9.12 17.13
N GLY A 67 13.77 -10.04 18.06
CA GLY A 67 15.00 -10.46 18.73
C GLY A 67 14.87 -11.82 19.36
N SER A 68 16.01 -12.38 19.74
CA SER A 68 16.06 -13.59 20.55
C SER A 68 15.74 -13.26 22.00
N ARG A 69 15.22 -14.25 22.75
CA ARG A 69 15.09 -14.13 24.21
C ARG A 69 16.44 -13.80 24.84
N PRO A 70 16.49 -12.98 25.91
CA PRO A 70 17.73 -12.72 26.64
C PRO A 70 18.40 -14.02 27.06
N HIS A 71 19.70 -14.09 26.83
CA HIS A 71 20.54 -15.26 27.21
C HIS A 71 20.20 -16.58 26.49
N VAL A 72 19.44 -16.56 25.37
CA VAL A 72 19.17 -17.78 24.61
C VAL A 72 20.47 -18.53 24.26
N GLY A 73 20.50 -19.81 24.60
CA GLY A 73 21.64 -20.69 24.37
C GLY A 73 22.84 -20.44 25.27
N LYS A 74 22.78 -19.55 26.28
CA LYS A 74 23.87 -19.23 27.20
C LYS A 74 23.73 -19.86 28.58
N ARG A 75 22.55 -20.22 29.02
CA ARG A 75 22.27 -20.79 30.34
C ARG A 75 22.00 -22.27 30.21
N ALA A 76 22.71 -23.07 30.95
CA ALA A 76 22.52 -24.51 31.09
C ALA A 76 22.13 -24.85 32.53
N PRO A 77 21.37 -25.89 32.75
CA PRO A 77 20.18 -26.35 32.03
C PRO A 77 18.98 -25.49 32.40
N MET A 78 18.56 -24.64 31.52
CA MET A 78 17.46 -23.69 31.77
C MET A 78 16.37 -23.77 30.73
N ALA A 79 15.19 -23.26 31.10
CA ALA A 79 14.08 -23.11 30.18
C ALA A 79 14.50 -22.43 28.86
N GLY A 80 14.31 -23.10 27.73
CA GLY A 80 14.75 -22.68 26.40
C GLY A 80 16.02 -23.37 25.90
N MET A 81 16.70 -24.14 26.71
CA MET A 81 17.74 -25.07 26.28
C MET A 81 17.09 -26.37 25.78
N LYS A 82 17.45 -26.79 24.58
CA LYS A 82 16.90 -28.00 23.96
C LYS A 82 17.45 -29.27 24.58
N HIS A 83 18.66 -29.22 25.19
CA HIS A 83 19.37 -30.35 25.74
C HIS A 83 20.09 -29.92 27.01
N SER A 84 20.20 -30.81 27.99
CA SER A 84 21.11 -30.70 29.11
C SER A 84 22.56 -30.75 28.62
N VAL A 85 23.44 -30.02 29.28
CA VAL A 85 24.85 -29.90 28.92
C VAL A 85 25.73 -30.04 30.15
N GLU A 86 26.92 -30.60 29.97
CA GLU A 86 27.94 -30.76 30.98
C GLU A 86 29.25 -30.10 30.50
N TRP A 87 30.06 -29.69 31.48
CA TRP A 87 31.37 -29.13 31.22
C TRP A 87 32.41 -30.24 31.18
N TRP A 88 33.12 -30.36 30.07
CA TRP A 88 34.26 -31.23 29.93
C TRP A 88 35.55 -30.45 30.12
N GLY A 89 36.19 -30.62 31.26
CA GLY A 89 37.44 -29.98 31.63
C GLY A 89 38.69 -30.69 31.09
N LYS A 90 39.79 -30.56 31.80
CA LYS A 90 41.09 -31.17 31.46
C LYS A 90 41.03 -32.71 31.55
N GLY A 91 41.97 -33.38 30.87
CA GLY A 91 42.22 -34.83 31.03
C GLY A 91 41.39 -35.74 30.11
N ARG A 92 40.53 -35.20 29.23
CA ARG A 92 39.71 -36.00 28.30
C ARG A 92 40.21 -36.04 26.86
N GLY A 93 41.36 -35.43 26.56
CA GLY A 93 41.94 -35.43 25.21
C GLY A 93 41.15 -34.65 24.16
N VAL A 94 40.09 -33.92 24.55
CA VAL A 94 39.22 -33.15 23.67
C VAL A 94 39.12 -31.69 24.09
N SER A 95 38.66 -30.81 23.20
CA SER A 95 38.47 -29.39 23.52
C SER A 95 37.54 -29.17 24.72
N ARG A 96 37.91 -28.21 25.58
CA ARG A 96 37.20 -27.84 26.81
C ARG A 96 35.98 -26.96 26.51
N ILE A 97 34.94 -27.55 25.99
CA ILE A 97 33.68 -26.88 25.66
C ILE A 97 32.52 -27.61 26.34
N MET A 98 31.40 -26.92 26.48
CA MET A 98 30.15 -27.54 26.89
C MET A 98 29.75 -28.62 25.92
N ARG A 99 29.39 -29.79 26.42
CA ARG A 99 28.93 -30.93 25.60
C ARG A 99 27.57 -31.42 26.10
N ARG A 100 26.81 -32.06 25.23
CA ARG A 100 25.53 -32.67 25.61
C ARG A 100 25.76 -33.81 26.59
N THR A 101 24.95 -33.85 27.64
CA THR A 101 25.00 -34.91 28.62
C THR A 101 24.90 -36.29 27.94
N GLY A 102 25.82 -37.18 28.31
CA GLY A 102 25.89 -38.52 27.74
C GLY A 102 26.43 -38.61 26.29
N GLN A 103 26.90 -37.51 25.73
CA GLN A 103 27.43 -37.46 24.35
C GLN A 103 28.70 -36.60 24.28
N SER A 104 29.62 -36.94 23.37
CA SER A 104 30.80 -36.12 23.11
C SER A 104 30.52 -34.87 22.25
N ARG A 105 29.28 -34.68 21.79
CA ARG A 105 28.90 -33.61 20.88
C ARG A 105 28.89 -32.25 21.58
N GLY A 106 29.64 -31.31 21.01
CA GLY A 106 29.71 -29.95 21.56
C GLY A 106 28.35 -29.25 21.56
N ALA A 107 28.13 -28.34 22.51
CA ALA A 107 26.92 -27.58 22.71
C ALA A 107 27.23 -26.14 23.15
N GLN A 108 26.29 -25.27 23.16
CA GLN A 108 26.33 -23.84 23.53
C GLN A 108 27.35 -22.97 22.77
N ASN A 109 28.52 -23.47 22.46
CA ASN A 109 29.56 -22.68 21.84
C ASN A 109 29.12 -22.21 20.41
N PRO A 110 29.39 -20.98 20.01
CA PRO A 110 28.99 -20.51 18.68
C PRO A 110 29.68 -21.25 17.54
N HIS A 111 30.86 -21.78 17.77
CA HIS A 111 31.62 -22.58 16.80
C HIS A 111 31.07 -24.01 16.61
N THR A 112 30.17 -24.42 17.48
CA THR A 112 29.64 -25.78 17.45
C THR A 112 28.45 -25.89 16.56
N LYS A 113 28.34 -26.92 15.75
CA LYS A 113 27.15 -27.20 14.95
C LYS A 113 25.94 -27.44 15.85
N GLY A 114 24.92 -26.56 15.74
CA GLY A 114 23.77 -26.55 16.63
C GLY A 114 24.00 -25.85 17.96
N GLY A 115 25.08 -25.10 18.12
CA GLY A 115 25.36 -24.25 19.29
C GLY A 115 24.57 -22.94 19.26
N ARG A 116 24.84 -22.03 20.19
CA ARG A 116 24.19 -20.74 20.25
C ARG A 116 24.62 -19.83 19.08
N ARG A 117 23.74 -18.94 18.65
CA ARG A 117 24.10 -17.91 17.70
C ARG A 117 24.97 -16.83 18.35
N ALA A 118 26.16 -16.54 17.82
CA ALA A 118 27.08 -15.55 18.37
C ALA A 118 26.44 -14.13 18.39
N HIS A 119 25.87 -13.72 17.29
CA HIS A 119 25.23 -12.42 17.10
C HIS A 119 23.77 -12.63 16.69
N GLY A 120 22.92 -12.97 17.64
CA GLY A 120 21.49 -13.07 17.43
C GLY A 120 20.85 -11.69 17.18
N PRO A 121 19.70 -11.63 16.53
CA PRO A 121 18.97 -10.38 16.37
C PRO A 121 18.57 -9.83 17.75
N LYS A 122 18.66 -8.51 17.90
CA LYS A 122 18.28 -7.80 19.12
C LYS A 122 17.11 -6.86 18.82
N VAL A 123 16.17 -6.75 19.75
CA VAL A 123 15.04 -5.81 19.66
C VAL A 123 15.54 -4.37 19.71
N GLU A 124 16.57 -4.11 20.49
CA GLU A 124 17.18 -2.78 20.71
C GLU A 124 17.89 -2.19 19.48
N LYS A 125 18.10 -3.00 18.46
CA LYS A 125 18.70 -2.53 17.19
C LYS A 125 17.84 -1.43 16.58
N ASN A 126 18.46 -0.37 16.10
CA ASN A 126 17.76 0.61 15.25
C ASN A 126 17.38 -0.04 13.90
N TRP A 127 16.10 -0.34 13.74
CA TRP A 127 15.52 -0.96 12.53
C TRP A 127 15.17 0.05 11.47
N GLY A 128 14.99 1.32 11.87
CA GLY A 128 14.68 2.42 10.98
C GLY A 128 15.86 2.84 10.12
N ARG A 129 15.57 3.41 8.95
CA ARG A 129 16.56 4.04 8.07
C ARG A 129 16.15 5.49 7.86
N LYS A 130 17.04 6.40 8.20
CA LYS A 130 16.85 7.83 7.95
C LYS A 130 17.24 8.15 6.51
N LEU A 131 16.42 8.95 5.86
CA LEU A 131 16.70 9.56 4.57
C LEU A 131 16.69 11.08 4.74
N ASN A 132 17.57 11.79 4.05
CA ASN A 132 17.64 13.24 4.11
C ASN A 132 16.34 13.87 3.59
N LEU A 133 15.95 15.00 4.15
CA LEU A 133 14.70 15.66 3.81
C LEU A 133 14.64 16.06 2.33
N LYS A 134 15.73 16.59 1.77
CA LYS A 134 15.83 16.98 0.36
C LYS A 134 15.66 15.77 -0.56
N GLU A 135 16.37 14.68 -0.29
CA GLU A 135 16.24 13.42 -1.06
C GLU A 135 14.82 12.86 -1.01
N ARG A 136 14.17 12.90 0.16
CA ARG A 136 12.80 12.45 0.33
C ARG A 136 11.80 13.31 -0.45
N ARG A 137 12.00 14.63 -0.50
CA ARG A 137 11.18 15.55 -1.30
C ARG A 137 11.36 15.28 -2.80
N LEU A 138 12.60 15.21 -3.27
CA LEU A 138 12.90 14.88 -4.67
C LEU A 138 12.35 13.51 -5.08
N ALA A 139 12.45 12.51 -4.21
CA ALA A 139 11.86 11.19 -4.48
C ALA A 139 10.34 11.23 -4.60
N ARG A 140 9.67 12.05 -3.78
CA ARG A 140 8.22 12.25 -3.87
C ARG A 140 7.83 12.95 -5.17
N ASP A 141 8.52 14.03 -5.49
CA ASP A 141 8.22 14.85 -6.67
C ASP A 141 8.49 14.04 -7.95
N SER A 142 9.59 13.30 -8.00
CA SER A 142 9.88 12.34 -9.07
C SER A 142 8.84 11.21 -9.18
N ALA A 143 8.29 10.73 -8.06
CA ALA A 143 7.23 9.73 -8.09
C ALA A 143 5.89 10.31 -8.60
N LEU A 144 5.58 11.57 -8.30
CA LEU A 144 4.43 12.28 -8.86
C LEU A 144 4.58 12.49 -10.38
N SER A 145 5.76 12.91 -10.83
CA SER A 145 6.06 13.03 -12.25
C SER A 145 5.88 11.69 -12.99
N ALA A 146 6.29 10.57 -12.39
CA ALA A 146 6.08 9.25 -12.99
C ALA A 146 4.60 8.90 -13.22
N THR A 147 3.67 9.49 -12.46
CA THR A 147 2.24 9.25 -12.65
C THR A 147 1.64 9.97 -13.85
N THR A 148 2.33 10.94 -14.43
CA THR A 148 1.90 11.65 -15.64
C THR A 148 2.24 10.89 -16.92
N ASN A 149 3.19 9.96 -16.85
CA ASN A 149 3.63 9.20 -18.01
C ASN A 149 2.80 7.92 -18.15
N VAL A 150 2.00 7.85 -19.21
CA VAL A 150 1.13 6.72 -19.55
C VAL A 150 1.92 5.41 -19.67
N GLU A 151 3.11 5.44 -20.27
CA GLU A 151 3.95 4.26 -20.46
C GLU A 151 4.41 3.67 -19.11
N THR A 152 4.82 4.53 -18.16
CA THR A 152 5.26 4.05 -16.83
C THR A 152 4.10 3.49 -16.03
N VAL A 153 2.90 4.05 -16.18
CA VAL A 153 1.68 3.58 -15.50
C VAL A 153 1.23 2.24 -16.09
N SER A 154 1.22 2.08 -17.41
CA SER A 154 0.87 0.81 -18.07
C SER A 154 1.92 -0.28 -17.82
N ALA A 155 3.21 0.05 -17.86
CA ALA A 155 4.30 -0.89 -17.54
C ALA A 155 4.21 -1.42 -16.10
N ARG A 156 3.64 -0.65 -15.17
CA ARG A 156 3.33 -1.09 -13.81
C ARG A 156 2.16 -2.10 -13.75
N GLY A 157 1.41 -2.26 -14.84
CA GLY A 157 0.30 -3.20 -14.98
C GLY A 157 -1.07 -2.60 -14.66
N HIS A 158 -1.21 -1.27 -14.67
CA HIS A 158 -2.51 -0.62 -14.62
C HIS A 158 -3.23 -0.73 -15.96
N ARG A 159 -4.54 -0.82 -15.94
CA ARG A 159 -5.41 -0.94 -17.11
C ARG A 159 -6.36 0.24 -17.18
N PHE A 160 -6.34 0.95 -18.27
CA PHE A 160 -7.23 2.09 -18.54
C PHE A 160 -7.60 2.10 -20.02
N SER A 161 -8.71 2.77 -20.38
CA SER A 161 -9.12 2.89 -21.76
C SER A 161 -8.16 3.80 -22.53
N GLU A 162 -8.08 3.62 -23.84
CA GLU A 162 -7.24 4.43 -24.72
C GLU A 162 -7.74 5.89 -24.82
N ASP A 163 -9.01 6.12 -24.51
CA ASP A 163 -9.66 7.43 -24.54
C ASP A 163 -9.32 8.35 -23.37
N ILE A 164 -8.48 7.91 -22.42
CA ILE A 164 -8.05 8.77 -21.31
C ILE A 164 -7.20 9.91 -21.85
N ALA A 165 -7.78 11.12 -21.81
CA ALA A 165 -7.22 12.31 -22.42
C ALA A 165 -5.86 12.74 -21.81
N ALA A 166 -5.65 12.57 -20.52
CA ALA A 166 -4.40 12.92 -19.85
C ALA A 166 -4.31 12.30 -18.44
N LEU A 167 -3.10 12.04 -17.97
CA LEU A 167 -2.79 11.75 -16.59
C LEU A 167 -1.98 12.90 -15.98
N PRO A 168 -2.17 13.26 -14.69
CA PRO A 168 -3.20 12.78 -13.77
C PRO A 168 -4.58 13.33 -14.10
N ILE A 169 -5.62 12.62 -13.71
CA ILE A 169 -7.02 13.04 -13.89
C ILE A 169 -7.38 14.00 -12.77
N VAL A 170 -7.90 15.17 -13.13
CA VAL A 170 -8.38 16.18 -12.18
C VAL A 170 -9.90 16.24 -12.26
N LEU A 171 -10.58 15.97 -11.16
CA LEU A 171 -12.03 16.03 -11.05
C LEU A 171 -12.44 17.40 -10.51
N GLY A 172 -13.43 18.01 -11.17
CA GLY A 172 -13.99 19.30 -10.82
C GLY A 172 -15.28 19.19 -10.02
N ASN A 173 -16.30 19.87 -10.49
CA ASN A 173 -17.61 19.88 -9.85
C ASN A 173 -18.40 18.62 -10.19
N TYR A 174 -19.30 18.25 -9.29
CA TYR A 174 -20.28 17.20 -9.48
C TYR A 174 -21.67 17.81 -9.43
N ALA A 175 -22.45 17.60 -10.48
CA ALA A 175 -23.82 18.08 -10.57
C ALA A 175 -24.79 16.88 -10.63
N GLU A 176 -25.89 16.95 -9.88
CA GLU A 176 -27.01 16.02 -10.01
C GLU A 176 -28.19 16.76 -10.68
N VAL A 177 -28.68 16.20 -11.76
CA VAL A 177 -29.90 16.69 -12.40
C VAL A 177 -31.06 15.84 -11.95
N ARG A 178 -31.99 16.44 -11.20
CA ARG A 178 -33.23 15.83 -10.73
C ARG A 178 -34.40 16.71 -11.15
N ASP A 179 -35.36 16.16 -11.83
CA ASP A 179 -36.61 16.87 -12.22
C ASP A 179 -36.34 18.20 -12.97
N GLY A 180 -35.30 18.25 -13.82
CA GLY A 180 -34.91 19.45 -14.52
C GLY A 180 -34.21 20.52 -13.65
N LYS A 181 -33.98 20.24 -12.36
CA LYS A 181 -33.21 21.09 -11.46
C LYS A 181 -31.79 20.53 -11.35
N THR A 182 -30.81 21.38 -11.56
CA THR A 182 -29.39 21.03 -11.42
C THR A 182 -28.92 21.48 -10.04
N GLU A 183 -28.51 20.54 -9.24
CA GLU A 183 -27.88 20.79 -7.93
C GLU A 183 -26.35 20.54 -8.06
N GLU A 184 -25.55 21.57 -7.88
CA GLU A 184 -24.10 21.48 -7.91
C GLU A 184 -23.56 21.15 -6.52
N PHE A 185 -22.73 20.15 -6.46
CA PHE A 185 -22.04 19.73 -5.24
C PHE A 185 -20.52 19.73 -5.44
N SER A 186 -19.79 20.03 -4.40
CA SER A 186 -18.37 19.69 -4.39
C SER A 186 -18.23 18.16 -4.43
N ILE A 187 -17.41 17.65 -5.34
CA ILE A 187 -17.15 16.20 -5.44
C ILE A 187 -16.62 15.60 -4.14
N GLU A 188 -16.01 16.42 -3.29
CA GLU A 188 -15.52 15.99 -1.98
C GLU A 188 -16.65 15.72 -0.97
N SER A 189 -17.79 16.43 -1.08
CA SER A 189 -18.92 16.34 -0.14
C SER A 189 -19.90 15.20 -0.45
N PHE A 190 -19.47 14.17 -1.13
CA PHE A 190 -20.25 13.01 -1.56
C PHE A 190 -20.80 12.20 -0.39
N ASN A 191 -21.95 12.59 0.15
CA ASN A 191 -22.48 12.04 1.43
C ASN A 191 -23.86 11.40 1.30
N HIS A 192 -24.22 10.83 0.15
CA HIS A 192 -25.56 10.28 -0.05
C HIS A 192 -25.57 8.76 -0.18
N GLY A 193 -26.74 8.15 0.08
CA GLY A 193 -26.96 6.74 -0.18
C GLY A 193 -26.46 6.32 -1.54
N SER A 194 -25.91 5.10 -1.68
CA SER A 194 -25.27 4.60 -2.91
C SER A 194 -23.99 5.32 -3.38
N ALA A 195 -23.35 6.13 -2.55
CA ALA A 195 -22.15 6.87 -2.91
C ALA A 195 -21.06 5.99 -3.56
N THR A 196 -20.86 4.77 -3.09
CA THR A 196 -19.88 3.83 -3.69
C THR A 196 -20.25 3.43 -5.13
N ARG A 197 -21.55 3.25 -5.44
CA ARG A 197 -22.02 2.92 -6.80
C ARG A 197 -21.81 4.11 -7.74
N LYS A 198 -22.14 5.33 -7.30
CA LYS A 198 -21.90 6.57 -8.05
C LYS A 198 -20.42 6.74 -8.36
N VAL A 199 -19.53 6.55 -7.39
CA VAL A 199 -18.07 6.62 -7.61
C VAL A 199 -17.59 5.55 -8.60
N LEU A 200 -18.14 4.33 -8.54
CA LEU A 200 -17.83 3.29 -9.53
C LEU A 200 -18.27 3.69 -10.94
N ALA A 201 -19.47 4.24 -11.08
CA ALA A 201 -19.97 4.70 -12.36
C ALA A 201 -19.10 5.83 -12.92
N ILE A 202 -18.72 6.82 -12.09
CA ILE A 202 -17.79 7.89 -12.46
C ILE A 202 -16.47 7.31 -12.98
N PHE A 203 -15.89 6.36 -12.26
CA PHE A 203 -14.61 5.76 -12.65
C PHE A 203 -14.71 4.89 -13.91
N ASN A 204 -15.87 4.29 -14.18
CA ASN A 204 -16.12 3.57 -15.42
C ASN A 204 -16.16 4.53 -16.62
N GLU A 205 -16.89 5.65 -16.51
CA GLU A 205 -16.97 6.67 -17.56
C GLU A 205 -15.63 7.36 -17.82
N ILE A 206 -14.83 7.60 -16.78
CA ILE A 206 -13.45 8.11 -16.94
C ILE A 206 -12.55 7.10 -17.69
N GLY A 207 -12.92 5.82 -17.74
CA GLY A 207 -12.11 4.77 -18.38
C GLY A 207 -11.16 4.04 -17.43
N ILE A 208 -11.33 4.18 -16.11
CA ILE A 208 -10.47 3.51 -15.09
C ILE A 208 -11.14 2.22 -14.56
N GLY A 209 -12.37 1.93 -14.96
CA GLY A 209 -13.15 0.79 -14.47
C GLY A 209 -12.42 -0.56 -14.61
N ALA A 210 -11.72 -0.76 -15.72
CA ALA A 210 -10.92 -1.97 -15.97
C ALA A 210 -9.83 -2.20 -14.91
N ASP A 211 -9.22 -1.14 -14.40
CA ASP A 211 -8.20 -1.23 -13.36
C ASP A 211 -8.79 -1.57 -11.99
N LEU A 212 -9.97 -1.04 -11.68
CA LEU A 212 -10.72 -1.38 -10.47
C LEU A 212 -11.09 -2.87 -10.45
N MET A 213 -11.57 -3.39 -11.59
CA MET A 213 -11.88 -4.82 -11.74
C MET A 213 -10.64 -5.67 -11.59
N ARG A 214 -9.53 -5.31 -12.24
CA ARG A 214 -8.23 -5.96 -12.06
C ARG A 214 -7.82 -6.04 -10.57
N ALA A 215 -8.00 -4.94 -9.83
CA ALA A 215 -7.63 -4.89 -8.42
C ALA A 215 -8.55 -5.75 -7.54
N ARG A 216 -9.84 -5.81 -7.85
CA ARG A 216 -10.83 -6.66 -7.16
C ARG A 216 -10.55 -8.13 -7.40
N ASP A 217 -10.40 -8.53 -8.65
CA ASP A 217 -10.23 -9.92 -9.05
C ASP A 217 -8.83 -10.46 -8.70
N GLY A 218 -7.84 -9.56 -8.61
CA GLY A 218 -6.48 -9.87 -8.18
C GLY A 218 -6.33 -10.14 -6.68
N ARG A 219 -7.41 -10.18 -5.89
CA ARG A 219 -7.36 -10.49 -4.46
C ARG A 219 -7.15 -11.98 -4.24
N ASN A 220 -5.94 -12.35 -3.84
CA ASN A 220 -5.55 -13.74 -3.61
C ASN A 220 -5.11 -13.99 -2.18
N ILE A 221 -5.28 -15.24 -1.73
CA ILE A 221 -4.73 -15.72 -0.44
C ILE A 221 -3.22 -15.84 -0.59
N ARG A 222 -2.47 -15.33 0.38
CA ARG A 222 -1.00 -15.44 0.38
C ARG A 222 -0.57 -16.86 0.70
N ALA A 223 0.36 -17.37 -0.06
CA ALA A 223 1.12 -18.55 0.32
C ALA A 223 2.21 -18.17 1.34
N GLY A 224 2.48 -19.05 2.31
CA GLY A 224 3.58 -18.93 3.25
C GLY A 224 3.22 -18.25 4.58
N LYS A 225 4.26 -17.94 5.37
CA LYS A 225 4.15 -17.51 6.79
C LYS A 225 3.41 -16.18 7.02
N ALA A 226 3.24 -15.37 5.97
CA ALA A 226 2.52 -14.10 6.10
C ALA A 226 1.03 -14.29 6.44
N THR A 227 0.43 -15.39 5.99
CA THR A 227 -0.94 -15.80 6.33
C THR A 227 -1.12 -15.97 7.84
N MET A 228 -0.19 -16.69 8.49
CA MET A 228 -0.19 -16.89 9.94
C MET A 228 0.08 -15.63 10.76
N ARG A 229 0.59 -14.56 10.11
CA ARG A 229 0.89 -13.27 10.74
C ARG A 229 -0.19 -12.23 10.51
N GLY A 230 -1.45 -12.63 10.27
CA GLY A 230 -2.59 -11.74 10.06
C GLY A 230 -2.65 -11.08 8.67
N ARG A 231 -1.80 -11.48 7.72
CA ARG A 231 -1.80 -10.94 6.35
C ARG A 231 -2.29 -11.98 5.35
N VAL A 232 -3.51 -12.42 5.54
CA VAL A 232 -4.11 -13.53 4.76
C VAL A 232 -4.21 -13.17 3.28
N HIS A 233 -4.68 -11.98 2.94
CA HIS A 233 -4.92 -11.57 1.56
C HIS A 233 -3.83 -10.66 1.00
N LYS A 234 -3.53 -10.82 -0.28
CA LYS A 234 -2.80 -9.87 -1.11
C LYS A 234 -3.82 -9.23 -2.06
N THR A 235 -4.03 -7.93 -1.91
CA THR A 235 -4.92 -7.17 -2.79
C THR A 235 -4.08 -6.17 -3.58
N PRO A 236 -4.07 -6.24 -4.91
CA PRO A 236 -3.48 -5.21 -5.75
C PRO A 236 -4.14 -3.86 -5.46
N LYS A 237 -3.39 -2.79 -5.63
CA LYS A 237 -3.91 -1.43 -5.53
C LYS A 237 -4.20 -0.90 -6.93
N SER A 238 -5.30 -0.19 -7.06
CA SER A 238 -5.70 0.49 -8.28
C SER A 238 -5.29 1.97 -8.22
N VAL A 239 -6.22 2.87 -8.24
CA VAL A 239 -6.04 4.30 -8.35
C VAL A 239 -5.51 4.92 -7.06
N LEU A 240 -4.70 5.97 -7.19
CA LEU A 240 -4.33 6.87 -6.10
C LEU A 240 -5.32 8.04 -6.11
N LEU A 241 -6.14 8.13 -5.08
CA LEU A 241 -7.08 9.23 -4.88
C LEU A 241 -6.47 10.26 -3.92
N VAL A 242 -6.32 11.48 -4.41
CA VAL A 242 -5.82 12.62 -3.64
C VAL A 242 -6.97 13.57 -3.36
N VAL A 243 -7.30 13.79 -2.10
CA VAL A 243 -8.38 14.68 -1.66
C VAL A 243 -7.86 15.63 -0.60
N LYS A 244 -8.45 16.81 -0.51
CA LYS A 244 -8.07 17.82 0.50
C LYS A 244 -8.44 17.37 1.90
N GLU A 245 -9.66 16.84 2.06
CA GLU A 245 -10.21 16.41 3.35
C GLU A 245 -10.71 14.97 3.28
N LYS A 246 -10.76 14.29 4.42
CA LYS A 246 -11.39 12.98 4.56
C LYS A 246 -12.92 13.09 4.53
N SER A 247 -13.43 13.53 3.41
CA SER A 247 -14.84 13.77 3.15
C SER A 247 -15.57 12.54 2.60
N GLY A 248 -16.80 12.73 2.18
CA GLY A 248 -17.68 11.68 1.66
C GLY A 248 -17.09 10.88 0.51
N LEU A 249 -16.36 11.52 -0.43
CA LEU A 249 -15.71 10.82 -1.54
C LEU A 249 -14.68 9.79 -1.05
N ALA A 250 -13.85 10.15 -0.09
CA ALA A 250 -12.86 9.23 0.48
C ALA A 250 -13.54 8.05 1.20
N GLN A 251 -14.68 8.29 1.86
CA GLN A 251 -15.46 7.23 2.51
C GLN A 251 -16.14 6.32 1.49
N ALA A 252 -16.75 6.89 0.44
CA ALA A 252 -17.40 6.14 -0.63
C ALA A 252 -16.43 5.24 -1.41
N ALA A 253 -15.23 5.75 -1.67
CA ALA A 253 -14.18 5.04 -2.41
C ALA A 253 -13.36 4.05 -1.56
N ARG A 254 -13.52 4.06 -0.23
CA ARG A 254 -12.71 3.26 0.71
C ARG A 254 -12.69 1.76 0.41
N ASN A 255 -13.79 1.23 -0.08
CA ASN A 255 -13.95 -0.20 -0.36
C ASN A 255 -13.44 -0.63 -1.76
N LEU A 256 -13.03 0.30 -2.60
CA LEU A 256 -12.67 0.06 -4.00
C LEU A 256 -11.20 -0.34 -4.22
N SER A 257 -10.49 -0.79 -3.20
CA SER A 257 -9.05 -1.16 -3.28
C SER A 257 -8.13 0.00 -3.72
N LEU A 258 -8.54 1.23 -3.46
CA LEU A 258 -7.80 2.45 -3.77
C LEU A 258 -6.74 2.76 -2.71
N ILE A 259 -5.85 3.69 -3.05
CA ILE A 259 -4.97 4.35 -2.09
C ILE A 259 -5.51 5.76 -1.87
N HIS A 260 -5.81 6.10 -0.62
CA HIS A 260 -6.29 7.43 -0.24
C HIS A 260 -5.16 8.24 0.40
N ILE A 261 -5.00 9.45 -0.05
CA ILE A 261 -4.09 10.43 0.53
C ILE A 261 -4.86 11.72 0.76
#